data_1b647d8e2a6d27ba91aafcce7a836735
#
_entry.id   1b647d8e2a6d27ba91aafcce7a836735
#
_cell.length_a   1.000
_cell.length_b   1.000
_cell.length_c   1.000
_cell.angle_alpha   90.00
_cell.angle_beta   90.00
_cell.angle_gamma   90.00
#
_symmetry.space_group_name_H-M   'P 1'
#
loop_
_entity.id
_entity.type
_entity.pdbx_description
1 polymer ?
#
loop_
_entity_poly.entity_id
_entity_poly.type
_entity_poly.pdbx_seq_one_letter_code
_entity_poly.pdbx_strand_id
1 'polypeptide(L)'
;ISGGHTQIVKVNDYFSMEVIGETTDDAVGEAFDKSAKILGLPYPGGPLVDKYANEGDPKAFKFPKPKVSGLNFSFSGFKTAVLYFIEKQTREDPDFIEKNLKDICASIQYTIVEILMDKLKKAVKETGISRVAIGGGVSANSGIRSALYDAEKRYKWQCFIPKFEYTTDNAAMIAIAGHYKY
;
A
#
# COMPACT_ATOMS: atom_id res chain seq x y z
N ILE A 1 -5.00 -3.95 4.67
CA ILE A 1 -3.61 -3.49 4.55
C ILE A 1 -3.26 -2.59 5.73
N SER A 2 -2.20 -2.95 6.47
CA SER A 2 -1.78 -2.27 7.70
C SER A 2 -0.27 -2.34 7.88
N GLY A 3 0.24 -1.89 9.02
CA GLY A 3 1.63 -2.07 9.44
C GLY A 3 2.03 -3.54 9.66
N GLY A 4 1.08 -4.40 10.05
CA GLY A 4 1.35 -5.81 10.34
C GLY A 4 0.79 -6.80 9.33
N HIS A 5 -0.17 -6.42 8.49
CA HIS A 5 -0.86 -7.34 7.57
C HIS A 5 -1.04 -6.74 6.18
N THR A 6 -0.81 -7.57 5.16
CA THR A 6 -1.14 -7.26 3.77
C THR A 6 -1.74 -8.51 3.15
N GLN A 7 -3.06 -8.51 2.96
CA GLN A 7 -3.81 -9.68 2.51
C GLN A 7 -4.86 -9.28 1.47
N ILE A 8 -5.13 -10.20 0.53
CA ILE A 8 -6.33 -10.20 -0.30
C ILE A 8 -7.24 -11.28 0.24
N VAL A 9 -8.43 -10.88 0.68
CA VAL A 9 -9.43 -11.76 1.29
C VAL A 9 -10.64 -11.82 0.38
N LYS A 10 -11.04 -13.03 -0.02
CA LYS A 10 -12.30 -13.29 -0.67
C LYS A 10 -13.37 -13.46 0.41
N VAL A 11 -14.37 -12.58 0.38
CA VAL A 11 -15.49 -12.60 1.30
C VAL A 11 -16.67 -13.30 0.63
N ASN A 12 -17.05 -14.45 1.13
CA ASN A 12 -18.22 -15.21 0.65
C ASN A 12 -19.48 -14.82 1.44
N ASP A 13 -19.33 -14.56 2.72
CA ASP A 13 -20.40 -14.12 3.64
C ASP A 13 -19.75 -13.39 4.83
N TYR A 14 -20.56 -12.79 5.74
CA TYR A 14 -20.09 -12.03 6.90
C TYR A 14 -19.05 -12.76 7.77
N PHE A 15 -19.14 -14.08 7.85
CA PHE A 15 -18.23 -14.93 8.65
C PHE A 15 -17.57 -16.03 7.82
N SER A 16 -17.68 -15.98 6.49
CA SER A 16 -17.03 -16.91 5.57
C SER A 16 -16.06 -16.16 4.69
N MET A 17 -14.78 -16.21 5.07
CA MET A 17 -13.71 -15.48 4.42
C MET A 17 -12.55 -16.42 4.10
N GLU A 18 -11.89 -16.19 2.96
CA GLU A 18 -10.73 -16.95 2.50
C GLU A 18 -9.59 -16.00 2.15
N VAL A 19 -8.41 -16.20 2.73
CA VAL A 19 -7.21 -15.48 2.32
C VAL A 19 -6.68 -16.10 1.04
N ILE A 20 -6.77 -15.37 -0.08
CA ILE A 20 -6.34 -15.83 -1.41
C ILE A 20 -4.98 -15.28 -1.83
N GLY A 21 -4.42 -14.35 -1.07
CA GLY A 21 -3.08 -13.79 -1.26
C GLY A 21 -2.65 -13.02 -0.03
N GLU A 22 -1.37 -13.12 0.32
CA GLU A 22 -0.81 -12.41 1.47
C GLU A 22 0.66 -12.06 1.24
N THR A 23 1.21 -11.20 2.09
CA THR A 23 2.63 -10.93 2.06
C THR A 23 3.43 -12.11 2.60
N THR A 24 4.54 -12.42 1.95
CA THR A 24 5.48 -13.49 2.36
C THR A 24 6.59 -12.95 3.26
N ASP A 25 6.65 -11.64 3.47
CA ASP A 25 7.66 -10.96 4.26
C ASP A 25 7.08 -9.69 4.91
N ASP A 26 7.66 -8.52 4.69
CA ASP A 26 7.19 -7.25 5.27
C ASP A 26 5.75 -6.93 4.83
N ALA A 27 4.95 -6.36 5.72
CA ALA A 27 3.67 -5.77 5.35
C ALA A 27 3.86 -4.44 4.62
N VAL A 28 2.83 -3.99 3.87
CA VAL A 28 2.92 -2.76 3.09
C VAL A 28 3.15 -1.51 3.95
N GLY A 29 2.53 -1.42 5.13
CA GLY A 29 2.76 -0.31 6.05
C GLY A 29 4.19 -0.31 6.59
N GLU A 30 4.72 -1.49 6.89
CA GLU A 30 6.12 -1.67 7.27
C GLU A 30 7.09 -1.27 6.14
N ALA A 31 6.73 -1.56 4.88
CA ALA A 31 7.51 -1.12 3.72
C ALA A 31 7.55 0.41 3.60
N PHE A 32 6.44 1.11 3.85
CA PHE A 32 6.41 2.57 3.93
C PHE A 32 7.29 3.09 5.08
N ASP A 33 7.14 2.56 6.29
CA ASP A 33 7.89 3.02 7.46
C ASP A 33 9.39 2.77 7.33
N LYS A 34 9.78 1.59 6.81
CA LYS A 34 11.20 1.28 6.55
C LYS A 34 11.79 2.18 5.47
N SER A 35 11.04 2.48 4.41
CA SER A 35 11.47 3.43 3.37
C SER A 35 11.62 4.83 3.92
N ALA A 36 10.66 5.30 4.72
CA ALA A 36 10.73 6.59 5.41
C ALA A 36 11.96 6.69 6.32
N LYS A 37 12.26 5.63 7.07
CA LYS A 37 13.45 5.56 7.94
C LYS A 37 14.75 5.70 7.16
N ILE A 38 14.85 5.08 5.97
CA ILE A 38 16.02 5.24 5.08
C ILE A 38 16.20 6.70 4.66
N LEU A 39 15.11 7.45 4.50
CA LEU A 39 15.11 8.87 4.15
C LEU A 39 15.31 9.79 5.36
N GLY A 40 15.50 9.27 6.56
CA GLY A 40 15.65 10.07 7.78
C GLY A 40 14.34 10.64 8.33
N LEU A 41 13.17 10.19 7.83
CA LEU A 41 11.87 10.65 8.30
C LEU A 41 11.50 10.00 9.65
N PRO A 42 10.81 10.73 10.55
CA PRO A 42 10.38 10.18 11.83
C PRO A 42 9.25 9.15 11.69
N TYR A 43 9.06 8.35 12.73
CA TYR A 43 7.94 7.43 12.86
C TYR A 43 6.67 8.14 13.38
N PRO A 44 5.46 7.82 12.86
CA PRO A 44 5.17 6.90 11.76
C PRO A 44 5.52 7.48 10.39
N GLY A 45 6.27 6.71 9.59
CA GLY A 45 6.81 7.19 8.32
C GLY A 45 5.80 7.19 7.16
N GLY A 46 4.86 6.23 7.17
CA GLY A 46 3.87 6.10 6.09
C GLY A 46 3.09 7.38 5.77
N PRO A 47 2.50 8.08 6.76
CA PRO A 47 1.81 9.36 6.54
C PRO A 47 2.72 10.46 6.00
N LEU A 48 4.00 10.45 6.36
CA LEU A 48 4.97 11.44 5.86
C LEU A 48 5.35 11.17 4.41
N VAL A 49 5.56 9.90 4.05
CA VAL A 49 5.77 9.52 2.64
C VAL A 49 4.57 9.95 1.80
N ASP A 50 3.34 9.70 2.25
CA ASP A 50 2.13 10.12 1.55
C ASP A 50 2.04 11.65 1.40
N LYS A 51 2.35 12.40 2.47
CA LYS A 51 2.37 13.87 2.44
C LYS A 51 3.34 14.40 1.39
N TYR A 52 4.61 13.96 1.43
CA TYR A 52 5.62 14.43 0.47
C TYR A 52 5.36 13.93 -0.94
N ALA A 53 4.84 12.72 -1.10
CA ALA A 53 4.51 12.14 -2.40
C ALA A 53 3.47 12.96 -3.19
N ASN A 54 2.56 13.63 -2.51
CA ASN A 54 1.55 14.50 -3.14
C ASN A 54 2.15 15.77 -3.78
N GLU A 55 3.42 16.07 -3.51
CA GLU A 55 4.11 17.26 -4.00
C GLU A 55 5.27 16.92 -4.96
N GLY A 56 5.51 15.63 -5.24
CA GLY A 56 6.62 15.14 -6.06
C GLY A 56 6.19 14.46 -7.37
N ASP A 57 7.16 14.20 -8.23
CA ASP A 57 6.95 13.42 -9.45
C ASP A 57 7.03 11.91 -9.17
N PRO A 58 5.93 11.16 -9.37
CA PRO A 58 5.90 9.71 -9.14
C PRO A 58 6.77 8.91 -10.12
N LYS A 59 7.28 9.52 -11.17
CA LYS A 59 8.11 8.88 -12.20
C LYS A 59 9.55 9.36 -12.21
N ALA A 60 9.95 10.23 -11.29
CA ALA A 60 11.31 10.74 -11.19
C ALA A 60 12.33 9.61 -11.01
N PHE A 61 12.00 8.62 -10.19
CA PHE A 61 12.86 7.46 -9.91
C PHE A 61 12.12 6.16 -10.15
N LYS A 62 12.85 5.11 -10.59
CA LYS A 62 12.28 3.78 -10.84
C LYS A 62 12.77 2.78 -9.80
N PHE A 63 11.83 2.17 -9.10
CA PHE A 63 12.11 1.06 -8.20
C PHE A 63 11.59 -0.26 -8.78
N PRO A 64 12.30 -1.38 -8.56
CA PRO A 64 11.86 -2.68 -9.04
C PRO A 64 10.62 -3.17 -8.28
N LYS A 65 9.72 -3.84 -8.99
CA LYS A 65 8.62 -4.57 -8.39
C LYS A 65 9.05 -6.02 -8.13
N PRO A 66 8.90 -6.54 -6.90
CA PRO A 66 9.23 -7.92 -6.59
C PRO A 66 8.41 -8.92 -7.43
N LYS A 67 9.07 -9.98 -7.89
CA LYS A 67 8.41 -11.06 -8.62
C LYS A 67 8.00 -12.16 -7.63
N VAL A 68 6.72 -12.21 -7.29
CA VAL A 68 6.15 -13.22 -6.39
C VAL A 68 5.02 -13.94 -7.12
N SER A 69 4.94 -15.27 -6.93
CA SER A 69 3.92 -16.10 -7.58
C SER A 69 2.52 -15.82 -7.07
N GLY A 70 1.52 -16.16 -7.87
CA GLY A 70 0.11 -16.06 -7.48
C GLY A 70 -0.32 -14.65 -7.10
N LEU A 71 -1.13 -14.55 -6.05
CA LEU A 71 -1.66 -13.32 -5.50
C LEU A 71 -0.86 -12.78 -4.31
N ASN A 72 0.23 -13.45 -3.95
CA ASN A 72 1.08 -13.07 -2.81
C ASN A 72 1.88 -11.80 -3.09
N PHE A 73 2.28 -11.12 -2.03
CA PHE A 73 3.10 -9.92 -2.03
C PHE A 73 4.49 -10.21 -1.45
N SER A 74 5.44 -9.33 -1.72
CA SER A 74 6.72 -9.23 -1.04
C SER A 74 7.17 -7.77 -1.08
N PHE A 75 7.71 -7.27 0.02
CA PHE A 75 8.19 -5.89 0.13
C PHE A 75 9.64 -5.80 0.63
N SER A 76 10.23 -6.88 1.17
CA SER A 76 11.61 -6.84 1.67
C SER A 76 12.62 -6.52 0.57
N GLY A 77 12.44 -7.08 -0.63
CA GLY A 77 13.29 -6.76 -1.79
C GLY A 77 13.13 -5.31 -2.26
N PHE A 78 11.92 -4.75 -2.15
CA PHE A 78 11.66 -3.35 -2.47
C PHE A 78 12.42 -2.41 -1.52
N LYS A 79 12.32 -2.64 -0.20
CA LYS A 79 13.07 -1.88 0.81
C LYS A 79 14.57 -1.88 0.51
N THR A 80 15.13 -3.05 0.19
CA THR A 80 16.56 -3.20 -0.13
C THR A 80 16.94 -2.41 -1.37
N ALA A 81 16.09 -2.40 -2.39
CA ALA A 81 16.30 -1.60 -3.59
C ALA A 81 16.30 -0.09 -3.30
N VAL A 82 15.38 0.38 -2.45
CA VAL A 82 15.36 1.78 -2.00
C VAL A 82 16.64 2.12 -1.26
N LEU A 83 17.10 1.26 -0.32
CA LEU A 83 18.33 1.47 0.44
C LEU A 83 19.53 1.63 -0.49
N TYR A 84 19.77 0.68 -1.39
CA TYR A 84 20.91 0.74 -2.30
C TYR A 84 20.85 1.94 -3.26
N PHE A 85 19.66 2.29 -3.70
CA PHE A 85 19.48 3.50 -4.52
C PHE A 85 19.91 4.75 -3.74
N ILE A 86 19.42 4.93 -2.52
CA ILE A 86 19.76 6.09 -1.68
C ILE A 86 21.25 6.11 -1.34
N GLU A 87 21.83 4.99 -0.93
CA GLU A 87 23.26 4.90 -0.64
C GLU A 87 24.14 5.27 -1.85
N LYS A 88 23.74 4.83 -3.05
CA LYS A 88 24.46 5.19 -4.27
C LYS A 88 24.41 6.69 -4.54
N GLN A 89 23.20 7.28 -4.48
CA GLN A 89 23.00 8.68 -4.81
C GLN A 89 23.66 9.62 -3.79
N THR A 90 23.59 9.27 -2.50
CA THR A 90 24.19 10.08 -1.43
C THR A 90 25.72 10.02 -1.40
N ARG A 91 26.36 9.00 -1.99
CA ARG A 91 27.82 8.99 -2.23
C ARG A 91 28.24 10.01 -3.27
N GLU A 92 27.40 10.27 -4.27
CA GLU A 92 27.66 11.22 -5.37
C GLU A 92 27.25 12.65 -4.96
N ASP A 93 26.12 12.80 -4.26
CA ASP A 93 25.59 14.07 -3.74
C ASP A 93 25.07 13.88 -2.30
N PRO A 94 25.82 14.31 -1.27
CA PRO A 94 25.38 14.18 0.12
C PRO A 94 24.02 14.80 0.42
N ASP A 95 23.62 15.84 -0.31
CA ASP A 95 22.34 16.54 -0.14
C ASP A 95 21.22 15.95 -0.99
N PHE A 96 21.46 14.81 -1.64
CA PHE A 96 20.53 14.22 -2.61
C PHE A 96 19.13 14.00 -2.02
N ILE A 97 19.04 13.48 -0.79
CA ILE A 97 17.74 13.23 -0.14
C ILE A 97 17.00 14.55 0.06
N GLU A 98 17.65 15.57 0.59
CA GLU A 98 17.03 16.86 0.87
C GLU A 98 16.49 17.50 -0.41
N LYS A 99 17.31 17.51 -1.47
CA LYS A 99 16.95 18.09 -2.77
C LYS A 99 15.80 17.37 -3.47
N ASN A 100 15.66 16.04 -3.24
CA ASN A 100 14.75 15.19 -4.01
C ASN A 100 13.69 14.47 -3.15
N LEU A 101 13.52 14.87 -1.89
CA LEU A 101 12.68 14.13 -0.93
C LEU A 101 11.26 13.86 -1.44
N LYS A 102 10.63 14.87 -2.06
CA LYS A 102 9.27 14.77 -2.59
C LYS A 102 9.18 13.76 -3.73
N ASP A 103 10.11 13.82 -4.66
CA ASP A 103 10.16 12.93 -5.82
C ASP A 103 10.50 11.49 -5.42
N ILE A 104 11.39 11.31 -4.44
CA ILE A 104 11.71 10.00 -3.88
C ILE A 104 10.46 9.40 -3.21
N CYS A 105 9.77 10.16 -2.36
CA CYS A 105 8.54 9.72 -1.70
C CYS A 105 7.44 9.40 -2.72
N ALA A 106 7.26 10.22 -3.74
CA ALA A 106 6.29 10.01 -4.81
C ALA A 106 6.60 8.73 -5.60
N SER A 107 7.87 8.48 -5.94
CA SER A 107 8.30 7.29 -6.67
C SER A 107 8.17 6.00 -5.83
N ILE A 108 8.46 6.07 -4.53
CA ILE A 108 8.24 4.98 -3.57
C ILE A 108 6.75 4.65 -3.49
N GLN A 109 5.91 5.65 -3.22
CA GLN A 109 4.46 5.46 -3.13
C GLN A 109 3.87 4.90 -4.42
N TYR A 110 4.26 5.46 -5.56
CA TYR A 110 3.81 4.99 -6.88
C TYR A 110 4.13 3.52 -7.08
N THR A 111 5.36 3.09 -6.77
CA THR A 111 5.75 1.68 -6.94
C THR A 111 4.98 0.74 -6.01
N ILE A 112 4.80 1.12 -4.74
CA ILE A 112 4.01 0.34 -3.78
C ILE A 112 2.55 0.22 -4.25
N VAL A 113 1.94 1.32 -4.69
CA VAL A 113 0.58 1.34 -5.24
C VAL A 113 0.47 0.41 -6.45
N GLU A 114 1.44 0.45 -7.37
CA GLU A 114 1.45 -0.46 -8.52
C GLU A 114 1.54 -1.94 -8.11
N ILE A 115 2.38 -2.28 -7.12
CA ILE A 115 2.47 -3.66 -6.60
C ILE A 115 1.11 -4.14 -6.09
N LEU A 116 0.43 -3.31 -5.28
CA LEU A 116 -0.89 -3.64 -4.73
C LEU A 116 -1.94 -3.78 -5.84
N MET A 117 -2.01 -2.80 -6.75
CA MET A 117 -3.01 -2.78 -7.81
C MET A 117 -2.83 -3.90 -8.85
N ASP A 118 -1.58 -4.29 -9.15
CA ASP A 118 -1.31 -5.40 -10.06
C ASP A 118 -1.86 -6.73 -9.49
N LYS A 119 -1.68 -6.98 -8.19
CA LYS A 119 -2.21 -8.18 -7.53
C LYS A 119 -3.74 -8.12 -7.38
N LEU A 120 -4.28 -6.96 -7.07
CA LEU A 120 -5.72 -6.78 -6.97
C LEU A 120 -6.43 -6.98 -8.31
N LYS A 121 -5.87 -6.44 -9.40
CA LYS A 121 -6.38 -6.70 -10.76
C LYS A 121 -6.37 -8.19 -11.11
N LYS A 122 -5.29 -8.88 -10.74
CA LYS A 122 -5.17 -10.32 -10.94
C LYS A 122 -6.22 -11.08 -10.13
N ALA A 123 -6.42 -10.72 -8.86
CA ALA A 123 -7.43 -11.32 -7.99
C ALA A 123 -8.85 -11.13 -8.55
N VAL A 124 -9.20 -9.92 -8.99
CA VAL A 124 -10.51 -9.65 -9.62
C VAL A 124 -10.68 -10.50 -10.89
N LYS A 125 -9.64 -10.63 -11.71
CA LYS A 125 -9.69 -11.45 -12.92
C LYS A 125 -9.89 -12.94 -12.61
N GLU A 126 -9.20 -13.47 -11.60
CA GLU A 126 -9.24 -14.89 -11.23
C GLU A 126 -10.56 -15.27 -10.54
N THR A 127 -11.10 -14.37 -9.71
CA THR A 127 -12.34 -14.64 -8.94
C THR A 127 -13.62 -14.22 -9.66
N GLY A 128 -13.53 -13.32 -10.64
CA GLY A 128 -14.69 -12.68 -11.26
C GLY A 128 -15.40 -11.67 -10.36
N ILE A 129 -14.89 -11.39 -9.15
CA ILE A 129 -15.50 -10.48 -8.18
C ILE A 129 -14.98 -9.08 -8.41
N SER A 130 -15.85 -8.14 -8.79
CA SER A 130 -15.51 -6.73 -9.04
C SER A 130 -15.86 -5.79 -7.88
N ARG A 131 -16.43 -6.29 -6.78
CA ARG A 131 -16.67 -5.54 -5.55
C ARG A 131 -15.42 -5.61 -4.67
N VAL A 132 -14.79 -4.48 -4.46
CA VAL A 132 -13.49 -4.36 -3.76
C VAL A 132 -13.63 -3.46 -2.55
N ALA A 133 -13.35 -3.97 -1.37
CA ALA A 133 -13.26 -3.18 -0.15
C ALA A 133 -11.80 -3.08 0.32
N ILE A 134 -11.44 -1.97 0.93
CA ILE A 134 -10.14 -1.78 1.55
C ILE A 134 -10.30 -1.47 3.04
N GLY A 135 -9.39 -1.98 3.87
CA GLY A 135 -9.39 -1.74 5.32
C GLY A 135 -7.99 -1.73 5.91
N GLY A 136 -7.88 -1.30 7.16
CA GLY A 136 -6.63 -1.15 7.91
C GLY A 136 -5.97 0.22 7.73
N GLY A 137 -5.00 0.55 8.59
CA GLY A 137 -4.41 1.90 8.66
C GLY A 137 -3.82 2.43 7.35
N VAL A 138 -3.27 1.56 6.50
CA VAL A 138 -2.71 1.96 5.19
C VAL A 138 -3.80 2.32 4.17
N SER A 139 -5.06 1.98 4.43
CA SER A 139 -6.20 2.43 3.60
C SER A 139 -6.42 3.96 3.66
N ALA A 140 -5.76 4.65 4.58
CA ALA A 140 -5.72 6.11 4.64
C ALA A 140 -4.84 6.75 3.55
N ASN A 141 -3.88 6.00 2.98
CA ASN A 141 -2.93 6.51 1.99
C ASN A 141 -3.65 7.06 0.74
N SER A 142 -3.32 8.30 0.39
CA SER A 142 -4.00 9.04 -0.69
C SER A 142 -3.77 8.42 -2.07
N GLY A 143 -2.56 7.94 -2.34
CA GLY A 143 -2.20 7.29 -3.61
C GLY A 143 -2.96 5.98 -3.85
N ILE A 144 -3.14 5.17 -2.79
CA ILE A 144 -3.93 3.93 -2.87
C ILE A 144 -5.41 4.25 -3.12
N ARG A 145 -5.97 5.24 -2.41
CA ARG A 145 -7.35 5.68 -2.60
C ARG A 145 -7.59 6.18 -4.03
N SER A 146 -6.69 7.02 -4.53
CA SER A 146 -6.74 7.53 -5.91
C SER A 146 -6.73 6.38 -6.93
N ALA A 147 -5.82 5.42 -6.76
CA ALA A 147 -5.73 4.25 -7.64
C ALA A 147 -7.00 3.37 -7.64
N LEU A 148 -7.70 3.26 -6.50
CA LEU A 148 -8.98 2.56 -6.42
C LEU A 148 -10.10 3.33 -7.11
N TYR A 149 -10.19 4.65 -6.95
CA TYR A 149 -11.16 5.49 -7.68
C TYR A 149 -10.93 5.45 -9.21
N ASP A 150 -9.67 5.40 -9.64
CA ASP A 150 -9.35 5.25 -11.06
C ASP A 150 -9.72 3.85 -11.57
N ALA A 151 -9.56 2.82 -10.74
CA ALA A 151 -10.00 1.47 -11.07
C ALA A 151 -11.53 1.35 -11.21
N GLU A 152 -12.32 2.03 -10.39
CA GLU A 152 -13.78 2.12 -10.55
C GLU A 152 -14.14 2.63 -11.95
N LYS A 153 -13.54 3.75 -12.33
CA LYS A 153 -13.82 4.38 -13.63
C LYS A 153 -13.36 3.49 -14.81
N ARG A 154 -12.15 2.94 -14.72
CA ARG A 154 -11.49 2.23 -15.81
C ARG A 154 -11.96 0.80 -15.98
N TYR A 155 -12.19 0.07 -14.87
CA TYR A 155 -12.49 -1.36 -14.87
C TYR A 155 -13.93 -1.66 -14.45
N LYS A 156 -14.74 -0.62 -14.16
CA LYS A 156 -16.12 -0.74 -13.67
C LYS A 156 -16.19 -1.55 -12.35
N TRP A 157 -15.18 -1.40 -11.50
CA TRP A 157 -15.24 -1.97 -10.17
C TRP A 157 -16.20 -1.16 -9.28
N GLN A 158 -16.70 -1.78 -8.24
CA GLN A 158 -17.38 -1.12 -7.15
C GLN A 158 -16.44 -1.12 -5.93
N CYS A 159 -15.84 0.04 -5.61
CA CYS A 159 -14.88 0.15 -4.53
C CYS A 159 -15.53 0.71 -3.26
N PHE A 160 -15.23 0.08 -2.12
CA PHE A 160 -15.67 0.50 -0.81
C PHE A 160 -14.46 0.96 -0.01
N ILE A 161 -14.31 2.29 0.08
CA ILE A 161 -13.18 2.95 0.73
C ILE A 161 -13.70 3.57 2.03
N PRO A 162 -13.19 3.18 3.22
CA PRO A 162 -13.70 3.69 4.49
C PRO A 162 -13.39 5.18 4.64
N LYS A 163 -14.21 5.89 5.43
CA LYS A 163 -13.84 7.23 5.91
C LYS A 163 -12.58 7.13 6.77
N PHE A 164 -11.82 8.21 6.87
CA PHE A 164 -10.56 8.24 7.62
C PHE A 164 -10.72 7.81 9.08
N GLU A 165 -11.80 8.17 9.73
CA GLU A 165 -12.14 7.80 11.10
C GLU A 165 -12.27 6.29 11.35
N TYR A 166 -12.46 5.50 10.26
CA TYR A 166 -12.59 4.03 10.33
C TYR A 166 -11.38 3.29 9.74
N THR A 167 -10.27 3.97 9.47
CA THR A 167 -9.08 3.30 8.92
C THR A 167 -8.23 2.62 9.99
N THR A 168 -8.29 3.10 11.23
CA THR A 168 -7.64 2.50 12.40
C THR A 168 -8.66 1.77 13.28
N ASP A 169 -8.18 1.05 14.31
CA ASP A 169 -9.03 0.32 15.24
C ASP A 169 -10.06 1.25 15.90
N ASN A 170 -11.32 0.84 15.89
CA ASN A 170 -12.42 1.61 16.43
C ASN A 170 -13.57 0.72 16.91
N ALA A 171 -14.38 1.25 17.85
CA ALA A 171 -15.48 0.50 18.44
C ALA A 171 -16.58 0.11 17.44
N ALA A 172 -16.76 0.87 16.36
CA ALA A 172 -17.78 0.56 15.34
C ALA A 172 -17.49 -0.77 14.61
N MET A 173 -16.21 -1.14 14.44
CA MET A 173 -15.82 -2.44 13.87
C MET A 173 -16.34 -3.60 14.71
N ILE A 174 -16.22 -3.48 16.03
CA ILE A 174 -16.67 -4.51 16.98
C ILE A 174 -18.20 -4.54 17.04
N ALA A 175 -18.84 -3.37 17.09
CA ALA A 175 -20.29 -3.25 17.15
C ALA A 175 -20.97 -3.87 15.93
N ILE A 176 -20.49 -3.57 14.72
CA ILE A 176 -21.07 -4.12 13.49
C ILE A 176 -20.83 -5.63 13.35
N ALA A 177 -19.65 -6.11 13.73
CA ALA A 177 -19.35 -7.53 13.75
C ALA A 177 -20.27 -8.27 14.76
N GLY A 178 -20.49 -7.69 15.94
CA GLY A 178 -21.44 -8.21 16.92
C GLY A 178 -22.87 -8.26 16.39
N HIS A 179 -23.32 -7.18 15.72
CA HIS A 179 -24.67 -7.11 15.13
C HIS A 179 -24.96 -8.25 14.14
N TYR A 180 -24.00 -8.57 13.28
CA TYR A 180 -24.18 -9.67 12.30
C TYR A 180 -23.97 -11.07 12.89
N LYS A 181 -23.35 -11.18 14.09
CA LYS A 181 -23.09 -12.46 14.73
C LYS A 181 -24.27 -12.92 15.58
N TYR A 182 -25.08 -12.00 16.12
CA TYR A 182 -26.23 -12.23 16.98
C TYR A 182 -27.54 -11.80 16.31
#